data_d19025a98057008e803328bd83553095
#
_entry.id   d19025a98057008e803328bd83553095
#
_cell.length_a   1.000
_cell.length_b   1.000
_cell.length_c   1.000
_cell.angle_alpha   90.00
_cell.angle_beta   90.00
_cell.angle_gamma   90.00
#
_symmetry.space_group_name_H-M   'P 1'
#
loop_
_entity.id
_entity.type
_entity.pdbx_description
1 polymer ?
#
loop_
_entity_poly.entity_id
_entity_poly.type
_entity_poly.pdbx_seq_one_letter_code
_entity_poly.pdbx_strand_id
1 'polypeptide(L)'
;MSADPRVAVVGGSGAVGRTILRLLKERSFPAASVTALASSRSAGLEVEGVVVEDIETADLSQFDLALFSAGSSVSEEWGPRFVEAGAVVVDNSSHWRMDPKVPLVVAEVNPEALEGHSGIVANPNCSTMQAMVVLKPILDAVGIDRLVFSTYQAVSGTGVKALDELKSQAQAVLDGTTPDPAKVYPHQIAFNVIPQVESFKDGDDYTTEERKMMAETRKILNLPSLAITATCARVPVMNGHSESVNLQTTAETTPDALREILSSAPGVVVVDDPAAGVYPMAVDGSGRDEVLVGRIRVDDSAPRSINLWIVGDNLRKGAATNAVQVAELLVKRGL
;
A
#
# COMPACT_ATOMS: atom_id res chain seq x y z
N MET A 1 4.70 10.60 30.58
CA MET A 1 3.88 10.39 29.36
C MET A 1 4.27 11.53 28.43
N SER A 2 4.79 11.25 27.23
CA SER A 2 4.99 12.28 26.21
C SER A 2 3.62 12.90 25.90
N ALA A 3 3.59 14.19 25.62
CA ALA A 3 2.36 14.86 25.18
C ALA A 3 1.90 14.22 23.85
N ASP A 4 0.59 14.19 23.59
CA ASP A 4 0.06 13.72 22.30
C ASP A 4 0.66 14.58 21.17
N PRO A 5 1.08 13.96 20.04
CA PRO A 5 1.77 14.68 18.96
C PRO A 5 0.83 15.62 18.20
N ARG A 6 1.38 16.69 17.68
CA ARG A 6 0.75 17.57 16.69
C ARG A 6 1.03 16.98 15.30
N VAL A 7 -0.02 16.61 14.59
CA VAL A 7 0.08 15.82 13.35
C VAL A 7 -0.20 16.67 12.12
N ALA A 8 0.70 16.65 11.15
CA ALA A 8 0.46 17.15 9.79
C ALA A 8 0.09 16.00 8.84
N VAL A 9 -0.91 16.18 7.98
CA VAL A 9 -1.23 15.28 6.87
C VAL A 9 -0.94 16.01 5.57
N VAL A 10 0.23 15.74 4.98
CA VAL A 10 0.69 16.38 3.75
C VAL A 10 0.08 15.67 2.53
N GLY A 11 -0.57 16.42 1.65
CA GLY A 11 -1.40 15.88 0.58
C GLY A 11 -2.82 15.51 1.06
N GLY A 12 -3.30 16.15 2.14
CA GLY A 12 -4.57 15.86 2.79
C GLY A 12 -5.81 15.93 1.88
N SER A 13 -5.76 16.68 0.79
CA SER A 13 -6.85 16.77 -0.19
C SER A 13 -6.93 15.56 -1.16
N GLY A 14 -5.89 14.74 -1.27
CA GLY A 14 -5.83 13.54 -2.11
C GLY A 14 -6.61 12.34 -1.52
N ALA A 15 -6.82 11.29 -2.31
CA ALA A 15 -7.57 10.10 -1.88
C ALA A 15 -6.96 9.43 -0.64
N VAL A 16 -5.66 9.19 -0.64
CA VAL A 16 -4.95 8.59 0.52
C VAL A 16 -4.92 9.55 1.71
N GLY A 17 -4.67 10.86 1.49
CA GLY A 17 -4.67 11.87 2.56
C GLY A 17 -6.02 11.97 3.27
N ARG A 18 -7.13 11.96 2.52
CA ARG A 18 -8.49 11.88 3.08
C ARG A 18 -8.70 10.61 3.92
N THR A 19 -8.20 9.48 3.41
CA THR A 19 -8.28 8.21 4.14
C THR A 19 -7.45 8.26 5.43
N ILE A 20 -6.26 8.87 5.42
CA ILE A 20 -5.46 9.10 6.64
C ILE A 20 -6.23 9.94 7.65
N LEU A 21 -6.80 11.11 7.25
CA LEU A 21 -7.59 11.96 8.12
C LEU A 21 -8.76 11.23 8.78
N ARG A 22 -9.45 10.39 7.99
CA ARG A 22 -10.55 9.54 8.49
C ARG A 22 -10.05 8.49 9.46
N LEU A 23 -8.96 7.78 9.14
CA LEU A 23 -8.37 6.75 10.00
C LEU A 23 -7.84 7.27 11.32
N LEU A 24 -7.26 8.45 11.36
CA LEU A 24 -6.86 9.09 12.60
C LEU A 24 -8.04 9.23 13.57
N LYS A 25 -9.26 9.54 13.05
CA LYS A 25 -10.49 9.59 13.84
C LYS A 25 -11.03 8.20 14.18
N GLU A 26 -11.18 7.31 13.17
CA GLU A 26 -11.71 5.95 13.35
C GLU A 26 -10.90 5.17 14.40
N ARG A 27 -9.59 5.34 14.42
CA ARG A 27 -8.67 4.63 15.31
C ARG A 27 -8.41 5.38 16.64
N SER A 28 -9.07 6.53 16.85
CA SER A 28 -8.84 7.37 18.03
C SER A 28 -7.35 7.63 18.26
N PHE A 29 -6.64 8.00 17.19
CA PHE A 29 -5.20 8.28 17.25
C PHE A 29 -4.93 9.39 18.27
N PRO A 30 -3.95 9.22 19.19
CA PRO A 30 -3.66 10.22 20.23
C PRO A 30 -2.94 11.42 19.63
N ALA A 31 -3.69 12.40 19.10
CA ALA A 31 -3.16 13.63 18.54
C ALA A 31 -3.65 14.86 19.32
N ALA A 32 -2.74 15.75 19.70
CA ALA A 32 -3.09 17.05 20.27
C ALA A 32 -3.79 17.95 19.22
N SER A 33 -3.36 17.84 17.97
CA SER A 33 -4.00 18.51 16.82
C SER A 33 -3.72 17.74 15.52
N VAL A 34 -4.60 17.91 14.54
CA VAL A 34 -4.44 17.37 13.18
C VAL A 34 -4.65 18.49 12.18
N THR A 35 -3.64 18.78 11.35
CA THR A 35 -3.67 19.78 10.29
C THR A 35 -3.50 19.11 8.93
N ALA A 36 -4.36 19.43 7.99
CA ALA A 36 -4.21 18.98 6.60
C ALA A 36 -3.42 20.02 5.80
N LEU A 37 -2.33 19.60 5.15
CA LEU A 37 -1.48 20.46 4.35
C LEU A 37 -1.55 20.05 2.87
N ALA A 38 -1.61 21.03 1.98
CA ALA A 38 -1.51 20.80 0.53
C ALA A 38 -1.00 22.09 -0.17
N SER A 39 -0.94 22.09 -1.50
CA SER A 39 -0.60 23.31 -2.25
C SER A 39 -1.69 24.38 -2.13
N SER A 40 -1.36 25.64 -2.42
CA SER A 40 -2.26 26.79 -2.44
C SER A 40 -3.57 26.57 -3.21
N ARG A 41 -3.55 25.68 -4.23
CA ARG A 41 -4.76 25.32 -5.00
C ARG A 41 -5.84 24.61 -4.19
N SER A 42 -5.45 23.95 -3.10
CA SER A 42 -6.34 23.21 -2.22
C SER A 42 -6.55 23.90 -0.88
N ALA A 43 -5.82 24.96 -0.59
CA ALA A 43 -5.96 25.74 0.64
C ALA A 43 -7.39 26.29 0.78
N GLY A 44 -7.94 26.22 1.98
CA GLY A 44 -9.31 26.61 2.29
C GLY A 44 -10.38 25.56 2.01
N LEU A 45 -10.05 24.43 1.35
CA LEU A 45 -11.00 23.31 1.23
C LEU A 45 -11.19 22.61 2.57
N GLU A 46 -12.41 22.24 2.89
CA GLU A 46 -12.69 21.36 4.03
C GLU A 46 -12.67 19.89 3.59
N VAL A 47 -11.88 19.08 4.29
CA VAL A 47 -11.68 17.66 4.01
C VAL A 47 -11.79 16.86 5.29
N GLU A 48 -12.75 15.94 5.36
CA GLU A 48 -12.99 15.10 6.55
C GLU A 48 -13.15 15.94 7.85
N GLY A 49 -13.71 17.19 7.71
CA GLY A 49 -13.90 18.13 8.81
C GLY A 49 -12.63 18.87 9.26
N VAL A 50 -11.58 18.87 8.42
CA VAL A 50 -10.33 19.63 8.64
C VAL A 50 -10.15 20.59 7.47
N VAL A 51 -9.85 21.86 7.76
CA VAL A 51 -9.53 22.86 6.72
C VAL A 51 -8.11 22.63 6.25
N VAL A 52 -7.92 22.57 4.93
CA VAL A 52 -6.59 22.42 4.31
C VAL A 52 -5.86 23.75 4.33
N GLU A 53 -4.63 23.74 4.84
CA GLU A 53 -3.72 24.88 4.85
C GLU A 53 -2.67 24.76 3.72
N ASP A 54 -2.10 25.91 3.33
CA ASP A 54 -1.03 25.95 2.34
C ASP A 54 0.32 25.56 2.97
N ILE A 55 0.94 24.49 2.46
CA ILE A 55 2.22 23.99 2.97
C ILE A 55 3.34 25.03 2.87
N GLU A 56 3.29 25.91 1.85
CA GLU A 56 4.32 26.94 1.62
C GLU A 56 4.34 28.01 2.73
N THR A 57 3.23 28.22 3.43
CA THR A 57 3.10 29.24 4.46
C THR A 57 2.98 28.66 5.87
N ALA A 58 2.88 27.33 5.98
CA ALA A 58 2.76 26.65 7.26
C ALA A 58 4.06 26.75 8.09
N ASP A 59 3.91 26.96 9.39
CA ASP A 59 5.02 26.86 10.34
C ASP A 59 5.27 25.39 10.70
N LEU A 60 6.31 24.80 10.13
CA LEU A 60 6.62 23.39 10.31
C LEU A 60 7.04 23.01 11.73
N SER A 61 7.53 23.97 12.53
CA SER A 61 7.94 23.74 13.92
C SER A 61 6.76 23.42 14.86
N GLN A 62 5.52 23.58 14.36
CA GLN A 62 4.32 23.22 15.08
C GLN A 62 3.98 21.73 15.03
N PHE A 63 4.71 20.92 14.25
CA PHE A 63 4.40 19.51 14.07
C PHE A 63 5.46 18.60 14.68
N ASP A 64 5.00 17.53 15.29
CA ASP A 64 5.85 16.48 15.87
C ASP A 64 5.86 15.24 14.97
N LEU A 65 4.81 15.06 14.15
CA LEU A 65 4.62 13.93 13.23
C LEU A 65 4.01 14.43 11.91
N ALA A 66 4.53 13.96 10.78
CA ALA A 66 3.99 14.29 9.46
C ALA A 66 3.71 13.04 8.64
N LEU A 67 2.47 12.85 8.21
CA LEU A 67 2.01 11.75 7.37
C LEU A 67 1.90 12.25 5.92
N PHE A 68 2.82 11.81 5.07
CA PHE A 68 2.90 12.25 3.67
C PHE A 68 2.11 11.32 2.75
N SER A 69 1.23 11.90 1.95
CA SER A 69 0.50 11.24 0.85
C SER A 69 0.53 12.06 -0.45
N ALA A 70 1.54 12.87 -0.60
CA ALA A 70 1.84 13.64 -1.81
C ALA A 70 2.79 12.84 -2.74
N GLY A 71 3.05 13.32 -3.94
CA GLY A 71 3.98 12.66 -4.86
C GLY A 71 5.45 12.76 -4.44
N SER A 72 6.32 11.98 -5.09
CA SER A 72 7.75 11.87 -4.77
C SER A 72 8.49 13.20 -4.74
N SER A 73 8.18 14.13 -5.65
CA SER A 73 8.80 15.46 -5.66
C SER A 73 8.46 16.31 -4.43
N VAL A 74 7.24 16.21 -3.91
CA VAL A 74 6.84 16.88 -2.67
C VAL A 74 7.56 16.26 -1.47
N SER A 75 7.65 14.94 -1.45
CA SER A 75 8.37 14.21 -0.40
C SER A 75 9.86 14.51 -0.36
N GLU A 76 10.51 14.57 -1.53
CA GLU A 76 11.90 14.95 -1.70
C GLU A 76 12.17 16.35 -1.16
N GLU A 77 11.30 17.30 -1.49
CA GLU A 77 11.46 18.70 -1.10
C GLU A 77 11.12 18.94 0.37
N TRP A 78 9.96 18.45 0.83
CA TRP A 78 9.40 18.79 2.13
C TRP A 78 9.76 17.83 3.24
N GLY A 79 10.03 16.56 2.96
CA GLY A 79 10.40 15.57 3.97
C GLY A 79 11.57 16.03 4.85
N PRO A 80 12.72 16.41 4.26
CA PRO A 80 13.86 16.92 5.04
C PRO A 80 13.54 18.18 5.85
N ARG A 81 12.73 19.10 5.32
CA ARG A 81 12.33 20.34 6.02
C ARG A 81 11.52 20.05 7.29
N PHE A 82 10.60 19.05 7.23
CA PHE A 82 9.87 18.61 8.44
C PHE A 82 10.80 18.00 9.47
N VAL A 83 11.77 17.19 9.04
CA VAL A 83 12.78 16.61 9.94
C VAL A 83 13.66 17.67 10.57
N GLU A 84 14.12 18.66 9.80
CA GLU A 84 14.90 19.80 10.31
C GLU A 84 14.08 20.64 11.31
N ALA A 85 12.76 20.72 11.14
CA ALA A 85 11.87 21.38 12.06
C ALA A 85 11.53 20.54 13.32
N GLY A 86 12.02 19.29 13.39
CA GLY A 86 11.89 18.40 14.56
C GLY A 86 10.77 17.36 14.45
N ALA A 87 10.08 17.24 13.32
CA ALA A 87 9.03 16.24 13.12
C ALA A 87 9.57 14.92 12.59
N VAL A 88 8.92 13.81 12.95
CA VAL A 88 9.12 12.52 12.27
C VAL A 88 8.16 12.41 11.08
N VAL A 89 8.67 11.97 9.93
CA VAL A 89 7.92 11.82 8.69
C VAL A 89 7.63 10.35 8.40
N VAL A 90 6.39 10.01 8.11
CA VAL A 90 5.97 8.72 7.53
C VAL A 90 5.51 8.98 6.10
N ASP A 91 6.26 8.49 5.11
CA ASP A 91 6.08 8.86 3.71
C ASP A 91 5.53 7.73 2.84
N ASN A 92 4.38 7.95 2.20
CA ASN A 92 3.76 7.00 1.26
C ASN A 92 4.34 7.08 -0.17
N SER A 93 5.18 8.06 -0.49
CA SER A 93 5.77 8.17 -1.82
C SER A 93 6.81 7.08 -2.07
N SER A 94 7.23 6.93 -3.32
CA SER A 94 8.32 5.99 -3.65
C SER A 94 9.72 6.56 -3.44
N HIS A 95 9.84 7.85 -3.09
CA HIS A 95 11.13 8.54 -3.08
C HIS A 95 12.15 7.90 -2.13
N TRP A 96 11.74 7.65 -0.88
CA TRP A 96 12.64 7.18 0.18
C TRP A 96 12.75 5.67 0.30
N ARG A 97 11.86 4.90 -0.35
CA ARG A 97 11.71 3.46 -0.11
C ARG A 97 13.00 2.66 -0.27
N MET A 98 13.83 3.00 -1.26
CA MET A 98 15.08 2.28 -1.54
C MET A 98 16.32 2.97 -0.99
N ASP A 99 16.18 4.10 -0.29
CA ASP A 99 17.29 4.70 0.45
C ASP A 99 17.74 3.74 1.57
N PRO A 100 19.03 3.36 1.64
CA PRO A 100 19.52 2.43 2.66
C PRO A 100 19.46 2.99 4.09
N LYS A 101 19.35 4.30 4.25
CA LYS A 101 19.26 4.99 5.55
C LYS A 101 17.83 5.16 6.03
N VAL A 102 16.85 4.92 5.17
CA VAL A 102 15.42 5.09 5.48
C VAL A 102 14.77 3.71 5.64
N PRO A 103 14.22 3.39 6.80
CA PRO A 103 13.52 2.13 7.00
C PRO A 103 12.24 2.09 6.16
N LEU A 104 11.97 0.93 5.55
CA LEU A 104 10.77 0.63 4.80
C LEU A 104 9.91 -0.31 5.66
N VAL A 105 8.77 0.18 6.18
CA VAL A 105 8.10 -0.48 7.30
C VAL A 105 6.66 -0.88 6.98
N VAL A 106 6.36 -2.16 7.24
CA VAL A 106 4.99 -2.68 7.38
C VAL A 106 4.77 -3.02 8.84
N ALA A 107 3.77 -2.42 9.46
CA ALA A 107 3.60 -2.42 10.92
C ALA A 107 3.52 -3.82 11.54
N GLU A 108 2.91 -4.80 10.85
CA GLU A 108 2.78 -6.19 11.31
C GLU A 108 3.98 -7.08 10.93
N VAL A 109 4.91 -6.58 10.11
CA VAL A 109 5.94 -7.41 9.45
C VAL A 109 7.34 -7.16 10.02
N ASN A 110 7.75 -5.90 10.08
CA ASN A 110 9.09 -5.50 10.49
C ASN A 110 9.10 -4.22 11.33
N PRO A 111 8.29 -4.12 12.41
CA PRO A 111 8.20 -2.92 13.24
C PRO A 111 9.52 -2.56 13.94
N GLU A 112 10.44 -3.52 14.11
CA GLU A 112 11.78 -3.31 14.66
C GLU A 112 12.66 -2.40 13.78
N ALA A 113 12.39 -2.34 12.48
CA ALA A 113 13.11 -1.47 11.55
C ALA A 113 12.95 0.03 11.88
N LEU A 114 11.93 0.39 12.67
CA LEU A 114 11.75 1.74 13.18
C LEU A 114 12.89 2.21 14.08
N GLU A 115 13.64 1.30 14.73
CA GLU A 115 14.75 1.67 15.62
C GLU A 115 15.91 2.36 14.87
N GLY A 116 15.98 2.18 13.55
CA GLY A 116 17.04 2.76 12.71
C GLY A 116 16.67 4.05 11.99
N HIS A 117 15.48 4.66 12.26
CA HIS A 117 15.10 5.85 11.50
C HIS A 117 15.86 7.11 11.92
N SER A 118 16.09 7.99 10.96
CA SER A 118 16.74 9.30 11.13
C SER A 118 15.75 10.44 10.85
N GLY A 119 14.51 10.29 11.30
CA GLY A 119 13.44 11.25 11.10
C GLY A 119 12.51 10.93 9.93
N ILE A 120 12.90 10.09 8.97
CA ILE A 120 12.03 9.64 7.88
C ILE A 120 11.82 8.12 7.94
N VAL A 121 10.57 7.68 7.78
CA VAL A 121 10.15 6.29 7.63
C VAL A 121 9.37 6.15 6.34
N ALA A 122 9.75 5.22 5.47
CA ALA A 122 9.06 4.97 4.22
C ALA A 122 7.94 3.94 4.39
N ASN A 123 6.80 4.23 3.79
CA ASN A 123 5.64 3.34 3.67
C ASN A 123 5.71 2.61 2.33
N PRO A 124 5.58 1.28 2.27
CA PRO A 124 5.77 0.52 1.05
C PRO A 124 4.72 0.78 -0.05
N ASN A 125 4.97 0.22 -1.22
CA ASN A 125 4.01 0.10 -2.31
C ASN A 125 2.77 -0.70 -1.87
N CYS A 126 1.60 -0.34 -2.38
CA CYS A 126 0.33 -0.91 -1.95
C CYS A 126 0.23 -2.43 -2.19
N SER A 127 0.68 -2.91 -3.35
CA SER A 127 0.69 -4.34 -3.65
C SER A 127 1.73 -5.07 -2.80
N THR A 128 2.95 -4.53 -2.69
CA THR A 128 3.97 -5.10 -1.81
C THR A 128 3.47 -5.24 -0.39
N MET A 129 2.84 -4.20 0.15
CA MET A 129 2.42 -4.16 1.55
C MET A 129 1.42 -5.26 1.90
N GLN A 130 0.35 -5.41 1.11
CA GLN A 130 -0.65 -6.46 1.36
C GLN A 130 -0.05 -7.86 1.23
N ALA A 131 0.85 -8.08 0.26
CA ALA A 131 1.55 -9.35 0.12
C ALA A 131 2.42 -9.67 1.35
N MET A 132 3.17 -8.68 1.86
CA MET A 132 4.08 -8.88 3.00
C MET A 132 3.35 -9.31 4.27
N VAL A 133 2.16 -8.78 4.54
CA VAL A 133 1.33 -9.16 5.71
C VAL A 133 0.99 -10.66 5.69
N VAL A 134 0.76 -11.24 4.50
CA VAL A 134 0.47 -12.67 4.34
C VAL A 134 1.75 -13.51 4.26
N LEU A 135 2.80 -13.01 3.61
CA LEU A 135 4.01 -13.80 3.36
C LEU A 135 4.93 -13.88 4.57
N LYS A 136 4.95 -12.89 5.45
CA LYS A 136 5.82 -12.89 6.65
C LYS A 136 5.53 -14.06 7.59
N PRO A 137 4.28 -14.35 7.99
CA PRO A 137 3.99 -15.54 8.81
C PRO A 137 4.40 -16.86 8.15
N ILE A 138 4.27 -16.97 6.84
CA ILE A 138 4.71 -18.16 6.09
C ILE A 138 6.24 -18.26 6.11
N LEU A 139 6.94 -17.15 5.85
CA LEU A 139 8.39 -17.09 5.90
C LEU A 139 8.94 -17.52 7.27
N ASP A 140 8.33 -17.01 8.33
CA ASP A 140 8.77 -17.32 9.70
C ASP A 140 8.56 -18.80 10.07
N ALA A 141 7.50 -19.42 9.55
CA ALA A 141 7.16 -20.79 9.89
C ALA A 141 7.92 -21.83 9.04
N VAL A 142 8.04 -21.61 7.73
CA VAL A 142 8.52 -22.62 6.77
C VAL A 142 9.60 -22.15 5.79
N GLY A 143 9.95 -20.86 5.85
CA GLY A 143 10.88 -20.26 4.89
C GLY A 143 10.28 -20.08 3.50
N ILE A 144 10.88 -19.21 2.68
CA ILE A 144 10.50 -18.96 1.29
C ILE A 144 11.76 -18.87 0.43
N ASP A 145 11.82 -19.70 -0.61
CA ASP A 145 12.94 -19.76 -1.55
C ASP A 145 12.66 -18.94 -2.83
N ARG A 146 11.39 -18.86 -3.25
CA ARG A 146 11.00 -18.18 -4.49
C ARG A 146 9.58 -17.64 -4.43
N LEU A 147 9.35 -16.48 -5.10
CA LEU A 147 8.04 -15.83 -5.24
C LEU A 147 7.76 -15.46 -6.71
N VAL A 148 6.54 -15.70 -7.14
CA VAL A 148 5.98 -15.19 -8.39
C VAL A 148 4.72 -14.42 -8.08
N PHE A 149 4.72 -13.15 -8.39
CA PHE A 149 3.55 -12.28 -8.26
C PHE A 149 2.85 -12.08 -9.58
N SER A 150 1.53 -12.20 -9.59
CA SER A 150 0.67 -11.70 -10.67
C SER A 150 -0.40 -10.83 -10.03
N THR A 151 -0.35 -9.51 -10.27
CA THR A 151 -1.25 -8.57 -9.61
C THR A 151 -2.37 -8.12 -10.54
N TYR A 152 -3.54 -7.88 -9.96
CA TYR A 152 -4.75 -7.35 -10.59
C TYR A 152 -5.14 -6.09 -9.83
N GLN A 153 -4.58 -4.95 -10.28
CA GLN A 153 -4.63 -3.71 -9.50
C GLN A 153 -5.81 -2.83 -9.90
N ALA A 154 -6.59 -2.41 -8.90
CA ALA A 154 -7.72 -1.51 -9.05
C ALA A 154 -7.29 -0.10 -9.49
N VAL A 155 -8.17 0.60 -10.19
CA VAL A 155 -7.90 1.94 -10.73
C VAL A 155 -7.73 3.02 -9.65
N SER A 156 -8.27 2.81 -8.43
CA SER A 156 -8.10 3.75 -7.30
C SER A 156 -6.64 4.03 -6.95
N GLY A 157 -5.72 3.08 -7.23
CA GLY A 157 -4.28 3.26 -7.04
C GLY A 157 -3.67 4.36 -7.91
N THR A 158 -4.31 4.71 -9.03
CA THR A 158 -3.91 5.84 -9.89
C THR A 158 -4.60 7.15 -9.51
N GLY A 159 -5.62 7.08 -8.64
CA GLY A 159 -6.33 8.25 -8.11
C GLY A 159 -7.68 8.54 -8.77
N VAL A 160 -8.29 9.67 -8.37
CA VAL A 160 -9.67 10.03 -8.72
C VAL A 160 -9.90 10.12 -10.23
N LYS A 161 -8.94 10.67 -10.98
CA LYS A 161 -9.07 10.79 -12.45
C LYS A 161 -9.21 9.42 -13.14
N ALA A 162 -8.53 8.39 -12.63
CA ALA A 162 -8.64 7.04 -13.15
C ALA A 162 -10.01 6.40 -12.84
N LEU A 163 -10.55 6.68 -11.66
CA LEU A 163 -11.91 6.27 -11.29
C LEU A 163 -12.96 6.89 -12.22
N ASP A 164 -12.81 8.18 -12.52
CA ASP A 164 -13.71 8.91 -13.41
C ASP A 164 -13.59 8.42 -14.85
N GLU A 165 -12.35 8.14 -15.32
CA GLU A 165 -12.12 7.58 -16.65
C GLU A 165 -12.76 6.18 -16.79
N LEU A 166 -12.58 5.29 -15.79
CA LEU A 166 -13.24 3.98 -15.81
C LEU A 166 -14.77 4.10 -15.87
N LYS A 167 -15.37 4.96 -15.04
CA LYS A 167 -16.83 5.17 -15.02
C LYS A 167 -17.35 5.69 -16.36
N SER A 168 -16.71 6.73 -16.89
CA SER A 168 -17.09 7.35 -18.16
C SER A 168 -16.99 6.37 -19.32
N GLN A 169 -15.89 5.62 -19.42
CA GLN A 169 -15.70 4.63 -20.47
C GLN A 169 -16.70 3.46 -20.33
N ALA A 170 -16.95 2.97 -19.10
CA ALA A 170 -17.90 1.90 -18.86
C ALA A 170 -19.32 2.31 -19.27
N GLN A 171 -19.75 3.53 -18.92
CA GLN A 171 -21.06 4.06 -19.31
C GLN A 171 -21.18 4.15 -20.84
N ALA A 172 -20.17 4.70 -21.52
CA ALA A 172 -20.19 4.82 -22.98
C ALA A 172 -20.34 3.45 -23.69
N VAL A 173 -19.59 2.44 -23.21
CA VAL A 173 -19.69 1.07 -23.76
C VAL A 173 -21.09 0.48 -23.54
N LEU A 174 -21.67 0.66 -22.34
CA LEU A 174 -23.01 0.16 -22.01
C LEU A 174 -24.11 0.85 -22.83
N ASP A 175 -23.91 2.13 -23.15
CA ASP A 175 -24.81 2.92 -23.99
C ASP A 175 -24.64 2.63 -25.50
N GLY A 176 -23.71 1.73 -25.86
CA GLY A 176 -23.41 1.41 -27.26
C GLY A 176 -22.69 2.52 -28.03
N THR A 177 -22.07 3.46 -27.32
CA THR A 177 -21.27 4.55 -27.88
C THR A 177 -19.78 4.28 -27.78
N THR A 178 -18.97 4.98 -28.56
CA THR A 178 -17.52 4.87 -28.46
C THR A 178 -17.02 5.68 -27.26
N PRO A 179 -16.26 5.06 -26.32
CA PRO A 179 -15.64 5.81 -25.23
C PRO A 179 -14.70 6.91 -25.73
N ASP A 180 -14.59 7.99 -24.97
CA ASP A 180 -13.53 8.98 -25.19
C ASP A 180 -12.15 8.32 -25.17
N PRO A 181 -11.17 8.86 -25.93
CA PRO A 181 -9.79 8.39 -25.84
C PRO A 181 -9.27 8.38 -24.41
N ALA A 182 -8.56 7.33 -24.05
CA ALA A 182 -7.93 7.22 -22.75
C ALA A 182 -6.96 8.39 -22.49
N LYS A 183 -7.01 8.97 -21.29
CA LYS A 183 -6.20 10.12 -20.86
C LYS A 183 -5.29 9.81 -19.68
N VAL A 184 -5.71 8.87 -18.84
CA VAL A 184 -4.97 8.44 -17.64
C VAL A 184 -4.15 7.20 -17.94
N TYR A 185 -4.73 6.25 -18.67
CA TYR A 185 -4.05 5.03 -19.09
C TYR A 185 -3.66 5.07 -20.56
N PRO A 186 -2.70 4.24 -20.99
CA PRO A 186 -2.32 4.17 -22.42
C PRO A 186 -3.43 3.58 -23.31
N HIS A 187 -4.37 2.85 -22.73
CA HIS A 187 -5.47 2.16 -23.40
C HIS A 187 -6.77 2.28 -22.62
N GLN A 188 -7.90 1.99 -23.27
CA GLN A 188 -9.19 1.86 -22.59
C GLN A 188 -9.08 0.86 -21.44
N ILE A 189 -9.55 1.29 -20.25
CA ILE A 189 -9.56 0.44 -19.06
C ILE A 189 -10.90 -0.28 -18.86
N ALA A 190 -12.02 0.35 -19.25
CA ALA A 190 -13.34 -0.27 -19.10
C ALA A 190 -13.43 -1.57 -19.90
N PHE A 191 -13.82 -2.66 -19.21
CA PHE A 191 -13.95 -4.02 -19.77
C PHE A 191 -12.67 -4.56 -20.40
N ASN A 192 -11.50 -4.15 -19.89
CA ASN A 192 -10.20 -4.53 -20.41
C ASN A 192 -9.21 -4.86 -19.27
N VAL A 193 -8.11 -5.56 -19.60
CA VAL A 193 -6.95 -5.77 -18.73
C VAL A 193 -5.74 -5.17 -19.41
N ILE A 194 -5.07 -4.24 -18.73
CA ILE A 194 -3.85 -3.60 -19.24
C ILE A 194 -2.66 -4.25 -18.52
N PRO A 195 -1.79 -5.03 -19.19
CA PRO A 195 -0.65 -5.71 -18.58
C PRO A 195 0.52 -4.74 -18.35
N GLN A 196 0.22 -3.62 -17.72
CA GLN A 196 1.13 -2.53 -17.40
C GLN A 196 0.61 -1.73 -16.23
N VAL A 197 1.42 -1.61 -15.18
CA VAL A 197 1.22 -0.65 -14.10
C VAL A 197 2.45 0.22 -14.04
N GLU A 198 2.25 1.54 -14.07
CA GLU A 198 3.30 2.55 -14.26
C GLU A 198 4.02 2.45 -15.63
N SER A 199 5.31 2.77 -15.69
CA SER A 199 6.06 2.93 -16.94
C SER A 199 7.18 1.90 -17.07
N PHE A 200 7.51 1.57 -18.30
CA PHE A 200 8.78 0.90 -18.63
C PHE A 200 9.89 1.94 -18.66
N LYS A 201 11.09 1.53 -18.24
CA LYS A 201 12.31 2.32 -18.42
C LYS A 201 13.11 1.76 -19.59
N ASP A 202 13.89 2.61 -20.25
CA ASP A 202 14.74 2.20 -21.35
C ASP A 202 15.68 1.06 -20.92
N GLY A 203 15.66 -0.03 -21.70
CA GLY A 203 16.50 -1.19 -21.45
C GLY A 203 16.01 -2.14 -20.35
N ASP A 204 14.79 -1.96 -19.85
CA ASP A 204 14.16 -2.84 -18.86
C ASP A 204 12.82 -3.38 -19.38
N ASP A 205 12.68 -4.72 -19.40
CA ASP A 205 11.44 -5.39 -19.79
C ASP A 205 10.38 -5.39 -18.68
N TYR A 206 10.74 -5.01 -17.45
CA TYR A 206 9.83 -4.85 -16.33
C TYR A 206 9.36 -3.42 -16.19
N THR A 207 8.12 -3.24 -15.76
CA THR A 207 7.63 -1.91 -15.35
C THR A 207 8.28 -1.47 -14.04
N THR A 208 8.22 -0.16 -13.78
CA THR A 208 8.71 0.38 -12.50
C THR A 208 7.93 -0.18 -11.30
N GLU A 209 6.66 -0.51 -11.46
CA GLU A 209 5.84 -1.16 -10.43
C GLU A 209 6.34 -2.56 -10.10
N GLU A 210 6.63 -3.38 -11.10
CA GLU A 210 7.19 -4.73 -10.93
C GLU A 210 8.55 -4.70 -10.26
N ARG A 211 9.41 -3.74 -10.63
CA ARG A 211 10.71 -3.52 -9.97
C ARG A 211 10.57 -3.12 -8.52
N LYS A 212 9.57 -2.25 -8.18
CA LYS A 212 9.26 -1.90 -6.78
C LYS A 212 8.85 -3.13 -5.99
N MET A 213 7.90 -3.92 -6.46
CA MET A 213 7.47 -5.13 -5.76
C MET A 213 8.65 -6.05 -5.44
N MET A 214 9.51 -6.31 -6.40
CA MET A 214 10.67 -7.19 -6.19
C MET A 214 11.70 -6.61 -5.21
N ALA A 215 12.02 -5.32 -5.33
CA ALA A 215 13.03 -4.66 -4.51
C ALA A 215 12.54 -4.42 -3.08
N GLU A 216 11.31 -3.91 -2.93
CA GLU A 216 10.70 -3.64 -1.62
C GLU A 216 10.47 -4.93 -0.83
N THR A 217 10.01 -6.02 -1.48
CA THR A 217 9.87 -7.34 -0.85
C THR A 217 11.19 -7.81 -0.24
N ARG A 218 12.30 -7.73 -1.00
CA ARG A 218 13.63 -8.10 -0.49
C ARG A 218 14.06 -7.25 0.69
N LYS A 219 13.80 -5.94 0.64
CA LYS A 219 14.16 -4.99 1.71
C LYS A 219 13.36 -5.25 2.98
N ILE A 220 12.03 -5.37 2.87
CA ILE A 220 11.13 -5.57 4.01
C ILE A 220 11.39 -6.90 4.71
N LEU A 221 11.58 -7.99 3.95
CA LEU A 221 11.84 -9.32 4.49
C LEU A 221 13.31 -9.55 4.88
N ASN A 222 14.20 -8.57 4.59
CA ASN A 222 15.64 -8.69 4.77
C ASN A 222 16.25 -9.92 4.07
N LEU A 223 15.80 -10.20 2.85
CA LEU A 223 16.22 -11.32 2.00
C LEU A 223 16.75 -10.82 0.65
N PRO A 224 17.97 -10.26 0.57
CA PRO A 224 18.46 -9.57 -0.63
C PRO A 224 18.60 -10.50 -1.85
N SER A 225 18.78 -11.80 -1.65
CA SER A 225 18.95 -12.79 -2.70
C SER A 225 17.67 -13.57 -3.04
N LEU A 226 16.53 -13.24 -2.44
CA LEU A 226 15.27 -13.95 -2.68
C LEU A 226 14.91 -13.91 -4.18
N ALA A 227 14.65 -15.08 -4.76
CA ALA A 227 14.23 -15.20 -6.14
C ALA A 227 12.78 -14.70 -6.31
N ILE A 228 12.60 -13.58 -7.01
CA ILE A 228 11.28 -12.95 -7.19
C ILE A 228 11.12 -12.51 -8.64
N THR A 229 9.94 -12.77 -9.20
CA THR A 229 9.45 -12.12 -10.42
C THR A 229 8.04 -11.60 -10.20
N ALA A 230 7.65 -10.58 -10.96
CA ALA A 230 6.34 -9.96 -10.87
C ALA A 230 5.80 -9.60 -12.25
N THR A 231 4.48 -9.73 -12.42
CA THR A 231 3.73 -9.19 -13.56
C THR A 231 2.56 -8.39 -12.99
N CYS A 232 2.50 -7.10 -13.29
CA CYS A 232 1.49 -6.21 -12.75
C CYS A 232 0.49 -5.78 -13.85
N ALA A 233 -0.80 -6.05 -13.62
CA ALA A 233 -1.86 -5.65 -14.53
C ALA A 233 -2.83 -4.67 -13.88
N ARG A 234 -3.33 -3.71 -14.65
CA ARG A 234 -4.42 -2.83 -14.28
C ARG A 234 -5.74 -3.45 -14.75
N VAL A 235 -6.71 -3.55 -13.85
CA VAL A 235 -8.03 -4.15 -14.11
C VAL A 235 -9.15 -3.13 -13.86
N PRO A 236 -10.34 -3.30 -14.49
CA PRO A 236 -11.46 -2.39 -14.35
C PRO A 236 -12.23 -2.61 -13.03
N VAL A 237 -11.49 -2.58 -11.93
CA VAL A 237 -11.98 -2.68 -10.55
C VAL A 237 -11.80 -1.33 -9.88
N MET A 238 -12.83 -0.84 -9.20
CA MET A 238 -12.82 0.49 -8.59
C MET A 238 -11.82 0.60 -7.46
N ASN A 239 -11.83 -0.36 -6.51
CA ASN A 239 -10.97 -0.39 -5.33
C ASN A 239 -10.68 -1.83 -4.91
N GLY A 240 -9.55 -2.05 -4.23
CA GLY A 240 -9.09 -3.37 -3.81
C GLY A 240 -8.19 -4.06 -4.85
N HIS A 241 -6.91 -4.23 -4.50
CA HIS A 241 -5.97 -5.00 -5.31
C HIS A 241 -6.10 -6.49 -5.02
N SER A 242 -6.03 -7.30 -6.07
CA SER A 242 -5.95 -8.76 -5.95
C SER A 242 -4.59 -9.24 -6.47
N GLU A 243 -4.09 -10.33 -5.89
CA GLU A 243 -2.80 -10.91 -6.28
C GLU A 243 -2.88 -12.42 -6.30
N SER A 244 -2.46 -13.04 -7.40
CA SER A 244 -2.12 -14.45 -7.46
C SER A 244 -0.65 -14.60 -7.13
N VAL A 245 -0.35 -15.29 -6.04
CA VAL A 245 1.02 -15.52 -5.58
C VAL A 245 1.33 -17.01 -5.66
N ASN A 246 2.39 -17.37 -6.40
CA ASN A 246 3.00 -18.68 -6.33
C ASN A 246 4.27 -18.56 -5.49
N LEU A 247 4.39 -19.36 -4.47
CA LEU A 247 5.56 -19.38 -3.60
C LEU A 247 6.14 -20.79 -3.50
N GLN A 248 7.45 -20.88 -3.41
CA GLN A 248 8.17 -22.10 -3.08
C GLN A 248 8.70 -21.98 -1.65
N THR A 249 8.34 -22.93 -0.81
CA THR A 249 8.78 -22.95 0.61
C THR A 249 10.11 -23.67 0.76
N THR A 250 10.89 -23.29 1.78
CA THR A 250 12.15 -23.96 2.11
C THR A 250 11.86 -25.33 2.75
N ALA A 251 10.94 -25.38 3.70
CA ALA A 251 10.49 -26.63 4.34
C ALA A 251 9.20 -27.15 3.69
N GLU A 252 8.94 -28.45 3.83
CA GLU A 252 7.67 -29.05 3.43
C GLU A 252 6.51 -28.45 4.26
N THR A 253 5.39 -28.21 3.58
CA THR A 253 4.16 -27.71 4.22
C THR A 253 2.92 -28.20 3.49
N THR A 254 1.75 -27.97 4.08
CA THR A 254 0.47 -28.31 3.47
C THR A 254 -0.44 -27.08 3.44
N PRO A 255 -1.44 -27.03 2.55
CA PRO A 255 -2.43 -25.96 2.55
C PRO A 255 -3.13 -25.78 3.91
N ASP A 256 -3.42 -26.87 4.62
CA ASP A 256 -4.09 -26.81 5.94
C ASP A 256 -3.17 -26.20 7.02
N ALA A 257 -1.88 -26.57 7.03
CA ALA A 257 -0.91 -25.94 7.92
C ALA A 257 -0.77 -24.44 7.65
N LEU A 258 -0.79 -24.03 6.38
CA LEU A 258 -0.75 -22.61 6.02
C LEU A 258 -2.02 -21.86 6.42
N ARG A 259 -3.21 -22.48 6.30
CA ARG A 259 -4.47 -21.89 6.79
C ARG A 259 -4.41 -21.66 8.30
N GLU A 260 -3.88 -22.61 9.07
CA GLU A 260 -3.72 -22.48 10.51
C GLU A 260 -2.76 -21.34 10.88
N ILE A 261 -1.58 -21.27 10.25
CA ILE A 261 -0.60 -20.20 10.43
C ILE A 261 -1.24 -18.83 10.13
N LEU A 262 -1.90 -18.70 8.99
CA LEU A 262 -2.48 -17.44 8.53
C LEU A 262 -3.70 -17.01 9.34
N SER A 263 -4.47 -17.96 9.88
CA SER A 263 -5.63 -17.65 10.72
C SER A 263 -5.25 -17.01 12.07
N SER A 264 -4.01 -17.19 12.52
CA SER A 264 -3.48 -16.57 13.73
C SER A 264 -2.63 -15.33 13.47
N ALA A 265 -2.37 -14.99 12.19
CA ALA A 265 -1.50 -13.90 11.81
C ALA A 265 -2.18 -12.53 11.96
N PRO A 266 -1.50 -11.52 12.53
CA PRO A 266 -2.07 -10.19 12.68
C PRO A 266 -2.32 -9.55 11.31
N GLY A 267 -3.49 -8.89 11.15
CA GLY A 267 -3.86 -8.20 9.92
C GLY A 267 -4.28 -9.12 8.75
N VAL A 268 -4.41 -10.44 8.98
CA VAL A 268 -4.82 -11.43 7.97
C VAL A 268 -6.18 -12.03 8.33
N VAL A 269 -7.03 -12.21 7.32
CA VAL A 269 -8.27 -12.98 7.42
C VAL A 269 -8.28 -14.05 6.35
N VAL A 270 -8.36 -15.32 6.78
CA VAL A 270 -8.48 -16.47 5.86
C VAL A 270 -9.93 -16.61 5.39
N VAL A 271 -10.13 -16.56 4.08
CA VAL A 271 -11.42 -16.70 3.38
C VAL A 271 -11.24 -17.79 2.34
N ASP A 272 -11.37 -19.07 2.75
CA ASP A 272 -10.94 -20.18 1.89
C ASP A 272 -11.81 -21.43 2.07
N ASP A 273 -13.04 -21.35 1.53
CA ASP A 273 -13.93 -22.50 1.31
C ASP A 273 -14.37 -22.54 -0.15
N PRO A 274 -13.51 -23.02 -1.07
CA PRO A 274 -13.81 -23.07 -2.49
C PRO A 274 -15.01 -23.98 -2.83
N ALA A 275 -15.31 -24.97 -2.01
CA ALA A 275 -16.44 -25.87 -2.23
C ALA A 275 -17.78 -25.13 -2.04
N ALA A 276 -17.82 -24.18 -1.12
CA ALA A 276 -18.96 -23.29 -0.93
C ALA A 276 -18.90 -22.00 -1.81
N GLY A 277 -17.89 -21.87 -2.68
CA GLY A 277 -17.70 -20.67 -3.49
C GLY A 277 -17.18 -19.46 -2.69
N VAL A 278 -16.57 -19.69 -1.52
CA VAL A 278 -16.08 -18.66 -0.61
C VAL A 278 -14.57 -18.48 -0.80
N TYR A 279 -14.19 -17.31 -1.27
CA TYR A 279 -12.80 -16.91 -1.52
C TYR A 279 -12.68 -15.38 -1.55
N PRO A 280 -11.49 -14.78 -1.37
CA PRO A 280 -11.34 -13.32 -1.35
C PRO A 280 -11.67 -12.68 -2.70
N MET A 281 -12.43 -11.60 -2.68
CA MET A 281 -12.71 -10.76 -3.85
C MET A 281 -12.43 -9.28 -3.53
N ALA A 282 -12.10 -8.49 -4.57
CA ALA A 282 -11.80 -7.07 -4.40
C ALA A 282 -12.94 -6.29 -3.74
N VAL A 283 -14.19 -6.64 -4.05
CA VAL A 283 -15.38 -6.02 -3.44
C VAL A 283 -15.48 -6.28 -1.93
N ASP A 284 -15.03 -7.45 -1.47
CA ASP A 284 -15.06 -7.84 -0.05
C ASP A 284 -13.89 -7.24 0.73
N GLY A 285 -12.75 -7.02 0.06
CA GLY A 285 -11.56 -6.38 0.64
C GLY A 285 -11.68 -4.86 0.74
N SER A 286 -12.53 -4.25 -0.09
CA SER A 286 -12.71 -2.79 -0.10
C SER A 286 -13.33 -2.28 1.21
N GLY A 287 -12.73 -1.25 1.82
CA GLY A 287 -13.14 -0.68 3.10
C GLY A 287 -12.59 -1.40 4.34
N ARG A 288 -11.81 -2.48 4.18
CA ARG A 288 -11.18 -3.22 5.28
C ARG A 288 -9.74 -2.83 5.51
N ASP A 289 -9.29 -2.95 6.75
CA ASP A 289 -7.88 -2.80 7.12
C ASP A 289 -7.12 -4.14 7.07
N GLU A 290 -7.83 -5.27 7.18
CA GLU A 290 -7.25 -6.60 7.07
C GLU A 290 -7.01 -7.00 5.61
N VAL A 291 -6.01 -7.83 5.41
CA VAL A 291 -5.73 -8.49 4.13
C VAL A 291 -6.43 -9.85 4.11
N LEU A 292 -7.22 -10.09 3.07
CA LEU A 292 -7.90 -11.35 2.87
C LEU A 292 -7.00 -12.31 2.08
N VAL A 293 -6.95 -13.58 2.50
CA VAL A 293 -6.20 -14.64 1.80
C VAL A 293 -7.05 -15.89 1.64
N GLY A 294 -6.95 -16.52 0.48
CA GLY A 294 -7.64 -17.78 0.20
C GLY A 294 -7.09 -18.46 -1.05
N ARG A 295 -7.85 -19.42 -1.58
CA ARG A 295 -7.42 -20.27 -2.70
C ARG A 295 -6.05 -20.90 -2.44
N ILE A 296 -5.79 -21.25 -1.16
CA ILE A 296 -4.56 -21.87 -0.68
C ILE A 296 -4.54 -23.33 -1.15
N ARG A 297 -3.62 -23.65 -2.06
CA ARG A 297 -3.55 -24.97 -2.68
C ARG A 297 -2.14 -25.32 -3.11
N VAL A 298 -1.86 -26.63 -3.19
CA VAL A 298 -0.60 -27.12 -3.73
C VAL A 298 -0.46 -26.73 -5.20
N ASP A 299 0.75 -26.42 -5.62
CA ASP A 299 1.16 -26.35 -7.01
C ASP A 299 1.85 -27.66 -7.39
N ASP A 300 1.11 -28.53 -8.08
CA ASP A 300 1.59 -29.88 -8.47
C ASP A 300 2.73 -29.84 -9.52
N SER A 301 3.00 -28.67 -10.10
CA SER A 301 4.02 -28.51 -11.14
C SER A 301 5.43 -28.33 -10.61
N ALA A 302 5.58 -28.01 -9.31
CA ALA A 302 6.88 -27.75 -8.71
C ALA A 302 6.93 -28.22 -7.24
N PRO A 303 8.09 -28.74 -6.78
CA PRO A 303 8.22 -29.23 -5.41
C PRO A 303 8.05 -28.10 -4.39
N ARG A 304 7.42 -28.41 -3.25
CA ARG A 304 7.19 -27.48 -2.13
C ARG A 304 6.55 -26.15 -2.56
N SER A 305 5.72 -26.16 -3.59
CA SER A 305 5.11 -24.95 -4.14
C SER A 305 3.63 -24.86 -3.79
N ILE A 306 3.21 -23.65 -3.46
CA ILE A 306 1.86 -23.31 -3.02
C ILE A 306 1.38 -22.09 -3.83
N ASN A 307 0.11 -22.11 -4.19
CA ASN A 307 -0.59 -20.96 -4.77
C ASN A 307 -1.51 -20.32 -3.73
N LEU A 308 -1.52 -18.99 -3.67
CA LEU A 308 -2.38 -18.17 -2.83
C LEU A 308 -3.13 -17.15 -3.69
N TRP A 309 -4.26 -16.68 -3.17
CA TRP A 309 -4.95 -15.50 -3.66
C TRP A 309 -5.11 -14.50 -2.53
N ILE A 310 -4.57 -13.29 -2.71
CA ILE A 310 -4.52 -12.25 -1.70
C ILE A 310 -5.35 -11.06 -2.19
N VAL A 311 -6.11 -10.43 -1.30
CA VAL A 311 -6.89 -9.23 -1.59
C VAL A 311 -6.73 -8.23 -0.46
N GLY A 312 -6.44 -6.97 -0.79
CA GLY A 312 -6.35 -5.88 0.18
C GLY A 312 -6.92 -4.57 -0.38
N ASP A 313 -7.41 -3.71 0.51
CA ASP A 313 -7.76 -2.33 0.15
C ASP A 313 -6.48 -1.51 -0.04
N ASN A 314 -6.21 -1.13 -1.28
CA ASN A 314 -5.00 -0.41 -1.66
C ASN A 314 -4.92 1.04 -1.13
N LEU A 315 -6.06 1.64 -0.76
CA LEU A 315 -6.11 2.98 -0.14
C LEU A 315 -6.01 2.90 1.39
N ARG A 316 -6.55 1.82 1.99
CA ARG A 316 -6.48 1.57 3.44
C ARG A 316 -5.17 0.83 3.77
N LYS A 317 -5.19 -0.49 3.87
CA LYS A 317 -3.98 -1.25 4.24
C LYS A 317 -2.82 -0.98 3.30
N GLY A 318 -3.07 -0.87 2.00
CA GLY A 318 -2.05 -0.58 0.99
C GLY A 318 -1.42 0.83 1.08
N ALA A 319 -1.91 1.73 1.93
CA ALA A 319 -1.36 3.08 2.08
C ALA A 319 -1.66 3.68 3.46
N ALA A 320 -2.89 4.20 3.65
CA ALA A 320 -3.24 5.05 4.80
C ALA A 320 -3.19 4.29 6.13
N THR A 321 -3.74 3.07 6.19
CA THR A 321 -3.79 2.29 7.43
C THR A 321 -2.40 1.97 7.93
N ASN A 322 -1.49 1.49 7.06
CA ASN A 322 -0.12 1.21 7.48
C ASN A 322 0.63 2.47 7.93
N ALA A 323 0.44 3.60 7.24
CA ALA A 323 1.05 4.87 7.66
C ALA A 323 0.58 5.29 9.06
N VAL A 324 -0.72 5.14 9.37
CA VAL A 324 -1.26 5.43 10.72
C VAL A 324 -0.76 4.41 11.75
N GLN A 325 -0.71 3.12 11.41
CA GLN A 325 -0.16 2.10 12.29
C GLN A 325 1.33 2.33 12.62
N VAL A 326 2.14 2.72 11.63
CA VAL A 326 3.54 3.11 11.84
C VAL A 326 3.61 4.33 12.76
N ALA A 327 2.75 5.32 12.56
CA ALA A 327 2.65 6.49 13.44
C ALA A 327 2.27 6.09 14.88
N GLU A 328 1.33 5.17 15.07
CA GLU A 328 0.96 4.63 16.40
C GLU A 328 2.17 3.95 17.09
N LEU A 329 2.99 3.22 16.31
CA LEU A 329 4.21 2.58 16.82
C LEU A 329 5.27 3.63 17.22
N LEU A 330 5.44 4.69 16.43
CA LEU A 330 6.35 5.79 16.73
C LEU A 330 5.92 6.51 18.03
N VAL A 331 4.64 6.85 18.17
CA VAL A 331 4.12 7.48 19.41
C VAL A 331 4.33 6.58 20.62
N LYS A 332 4.09 5.27 20.51
CA LYS A 332 4.34 4.32 21.61
C LYS A 332 5.81 4.23 22.00
N ARG A 333 6.73 4.53 21.10
CA ARG A 333 8.19 4.55 21.35
C ARG A 333 8.71 5.92 21.79
N GLY A 334 7.88 6.96 21.77
CA GLY A 334 8.20 8.32 22.18
C GLY A 334 8.67 9.23 21.05
N LEU A 335 8.32 8.85 19.79
CA LEU A 335 8.71 9.39 18.49
C LEU A 335 10.18 9.20 18.15
#